data_89da4185308ce6cd689975ce58a58eeb
#
_entry.id   89da4185308ce6cd689975ce58a58eeb
#
_cell.length_a   1.000
_cell.length_b   1.000
_cell.length_c   1.000
_cell.angle_alpha   90.00
_cell.angle_beta   90.00
_cell.angle_gamma   90.00
#
_symmetry.space_group_name_H-M   'P 1'
#
loop_
_entity.id
_entity.type
_entity.pdbx_description
1 polymer ?
#
loop_
_entity_poly.entity_id
_entity_poly.type
_entity_poly.pdbx_seq_one_letter_code
_entity_poly.pdbx_strand_id
1 'polypeptide(L)'
;MGRALIVSAGASSNEYISARLTELGYARPLIVPSAAEARRRMLESDFELIVVNAPLPDEFGHELCADAVEKTDAGVVLLAKAAAADQLLGSMSDEGVLLLSKPFSNTLFLQAIHMAAASNHRLLRLRQENARMQEKIAQVRLVSRAKCCLIEREGMTEADAHRLIEKRAMDTRRDRAEIAQEILDSYED
;
A
#
# COMPACT_ATOMS: atom_id res chain seq x y z
N MET A 1 -11.10 11.42 2.86
CA MET A 1 -11.44 10.63 4.06
C MET A 1 -11.49 9.17 3.66
N GLY A 2 -10.70 8.35 4.31
CA GLY A 2 -10.53 6.94 3.97
C GLY A 2 -11.73 6.08 4.31
N ARG A 3 -11.82 4.91 3.71
CA ARG A 3 -12.83 3.89 4.01
C ARG A 3 -12.30 2.96 5.10
N ALA A 4 -13.15 2.58 6.06
CA ALA A 4 -12.81 1.59 7.06
C ALA A 4 -13.68 0.34 6.92
N LEU A 5 -13.07 -0.83 7.17
CA LEU A 5 -13.72 -2.13 7.25
C LEU A 5 -13.69 -2.62 8.69
N ILE A 6 -14.84 -3.02 9.21
CA ILE A 6 -14.98 -3.67 10.51
C ILE A 6 -15.37 -5.12 10.26
N VAL A 7 -14.56 -6.06 10.73
CA VAL A 7 -14.85 -7.49 10.64
C VAL A 7 -15.22 -7.98 12.02
N SER A 8 -16.52 -8.16 12.26
CA SER A 8 -17.04 -8.48 13.58
C SER A 8 -18.48 -9.01 13.52
N ALA A 9 -18.78 -10.08 14.25
CA ALA A 9 -20.10 -10.68 14.33
C ALA A 9 -20.96 -10.14 15.49
N GLY A 10 -20.36 -9.42 16.45
CA GLY A 10 -21.06 -8.96 17.67
C GLY A 10 -21.73 -7.59 17.49
N ALA A 11 -23.05 -7.51 17.62
CA ALA A 11 -23.79 -6.25 17.41
C ALA A 11 -23.30 -5.09 18.29
N SER A 12 -23.14 -5.31 19.60
CA SER A 12 -22.65 -4.26 20.52
C SER A 12 -21.20 -3.82 20.24
N SER A 13 -20.35 -4.76 19.81
CA SER A 13 -19.00 -4.43 19.38
C SER A 13 -19.01 -3.60 18.09
N ASN A 14 -19.89 -3.92 17.17
CA ASN A 14 -20.05 -3.22 15.90
C ASN A 14 -20.47 -1.77 16.13
N GLU A 15 -21.44 -1.53 17.00
CA GLU A 15 -21.90 -0.19 17.38
C GLU A 15 -20.76 0.62 18.02
N TYR A 16 -20.05 0.02 18.98
CA TYR A 16 -18.93 0.68 19.65
C TYR A 16 -17.81 1.04 18.66
N ILE A 17 -17.32 0.08 17.88
CA ILE A 17 -16.22 0.30 16.94
C ILE A 17 -16.63 1.33 15.86
N SER A 18 -17.82 1.18 15.29
CA SER A 18 -18.34 2.09 14.27
C SER A 18 -18.48 3.53 14.79
N ALA A 19 -19.01 3.72 16.00
CA ALA A 19 -19.11 5.05 16.62
C ALA A 19 -17.73 5.70 16.79
N ARG A 20 -16.75 4.95 17.30
CA ARG A 20 -15.38 5.45 17.51
C ARG A 20 -14.66 5.79 16.19
N LEU A 21 -14.82 4.95 15.16
CA LEU A 21 -14.25 5.23 13.84
C LEU A 21 -14.92 6.44 13.18
N THR A 22 -16.21 6.63 13.40
CA THR A 22 -16.93 7.81 12.88
C THR A 22 -16.44 9.10 13.55
N GLU A 23 -16.15 9.09 14.84
CA GLU A 23 -15.52 10.21 15.56
C GLU A 23 -14.14 10.57 15.02
N LEU A 24 -13.39 9.58 14.51
CA LEU A 24 -12.09 9.75 13.86
C LEU A 24 -12.19 10.17 12.38
N GLY A 25 -13.40 10.36 11.85
CA GLY A 25 -13.62 10.82 10.48
C GLY A 25 -13.80 9.72 9.42
N TYR A 26 -13.87 8.46 9.82
CA TYR A 26 -14.25 7.37 8.91
C TYR A 26 -15.78 7.37 8.72
N ALA A 27 -16.25 8.04 7.67
CA ALA A 27 -17.68 8.11 7.39
C ALA A 27 -18.23 6.74 6.95
N ARG A 28 -19.18 6.19 7.70
CA ARG A 28 -19.88 4.92 7.41
C ARG A 28 -18.92 3.73 7.23
N PRO A 29 -18.24 3.26 8.29
CA PRO A 29 -17.44 2.05 8.21
C PRO A 29 -18.28 0.88 7.68
N LEU A 30 -17.71 0.10 6.76
CA LEU A 30 -18.37 -1.11 6.28
C LEU A 30 -18.21 -2.21 7.35
N ILE A 31 -19.31 -2.86 7.72
CA ILE A 31 -19.32 -3.94 8.71
C ILE A 31 -19.61 -5.26 8.01
N VAL A 32 -18.75 -6.25 8.23
CA VAL A 32 -18.95 -7.62 7.75
C VAL A 32 -18.77 -8.63 8.88
N PRO A 33 -19.56 -9.73 8.91
CA PRO A 33 -19.58 -10.63 10.05
C PRO A 33 -18.48 -11.70 10.04
N SER A 34 -17.79 -11.93 8.93
CA SER A 34 -16.88 -13.07 8.75
C SER A 34 -15.63 -12.71 7.95
N ALA A 35 -14.58 -13.54 8.09
CA ALA A 35 -13.35 -13.40 7.33
C ALA A 35 -13.57 -13.65 5.83
N ALA A 36 -14.38 -14.62 5.47
CA ALA A 36 -14.69 -14.90 4.07
C ALA A 36 -15.34 -13.71 3.37
N GLU A 37 -16.25 -13.00 4.03
CA GLU A 37 -16.85 -11.80 3.48
C GLU A 37 -15.86 -10.62 3.45
N ALA A 38 -15.02 -10.49 4.46
CA ALA A 38 -13.97 -9.48 4.49
C ALA A 38 -13.01 -9.63 3.31
N ARG A 39 -12.51 -10.85 3.04
CA ARG A 39 -11.63 -11.13 1.88
C ARG A 39 -12.29 -10.73 0.56
N ARG A 40 -13.58 -11.03 0.38
CA ARG A 40 -14.30 -10.59 -0.82
C ARG A 40 -14.37 -9.08 -0.94
N ARG A 41 -14.67 -8.37 0.16
CA ARG A 41 -14.74 -6.89 0.15
C ARG A 41 -13.40 -6.22 -0.10
N MET A 42 -12.31 -6.81 0.36
CA MET A 42 -10.95 -6.32 0.08
C MET A 42 -10.57 -6.43 -1.40
N LEU A 43 -11.16 -7.37 -2.15
CA LEU A 43 -10.98 -7.46 -3.62
C LEU A 43 -11.83 -6.43 -4.38
N GLU A 44 -12.97 -6.03 -3.81
CA GLU A 44 -13.92 -5.11 -4.46
C GLU A 44 -13.61 -3.62 -4.20
N SER A 45 -12.84 -3.32 -3.16
CA SER A 45 -12.67 -1.94 -2.68
C SER A 45 -11.42 -1.77 -1.82
N ASP A 46 -10.80 -0.59 -1.95
CA ASP A 46 -9.69 -0.20 -1.10
C ASP A 46 -10.19 0.32 0.26
N PHE A 47 -9.48 -0.07 1.31
CA PHE A 47 -9.68 0.40 2.68
C PHE A 47 -8.40 1.05 3.21
N GLU A 48 -8.56 2.11 3.99
CA GLU A 48 -7.46 2.75 4.71
C GLU A 48 -7.19 2.07 6.05
N LEU A 49 -8.26 1.48 6.64
CA LEU A 49 -8.22 0.83 7.94
C LEU A 49 -9.09 -0.43 7.95
N ILE A 50 -8.56 -1.50 8.52
CA ILE A 50 -9.29 -2.76 8.77
C ILE A 50 -9.19 -3.08 10.26
N VAL A 51 -10.34 -3.23 10.92
CA VAL A 51 -10.44 -3.61 12.34
C VAL A 51 -11.07 -4.98 12.44
N VAL A 52 -10.31 -5.97 12.91
CA VAL A 52 -10.77 -7.34 13.09
C VAL A 52 -11.05 -7.60 14.56
N ASN A 53 -12.28 -7.94 14.91
CA ASN A 53 -12.74 -8.21 16.28
C ASN A 53 -12.81 -9.72 16.52
N ALA A 54 -11.68 -10.33 16.89
CA ALA A 54 -11.56 -11.76 17.11
C ALA A 54 -12.30 -12.27 18.39
N PRO A 55 -12.77 -13.55 18.40
CA PRO A 55 -12.78 -14.47 17.27
C PRO A 55 -13.91 -14.18 16.28
N LEU A 56 -13.72 -14.56 15.02
CA LEU A 56 -14.76 -14.53 13.99
C LEU A 56 -15.51 -15.87 13.96
N PRO A 57 -16.67 -15.93 13.30
CA PRO A 57 -17.46 -17.18 13.21
C PRO A 57 -16.79 -18.29 12.40
N ASP A 58 -15.99 -17.94 11.41
CA ASP A 58 -15.37 -18.83 10.43
C ASP A 58 -13.88 -19.09 10.67
N GLU A 59 -13.19 -18.18 11.36
CA GLU A 59 -11.79 -18.34 11.75
C GLU A 59 -11.46 -17.48 12.98
N PHE A 60 -10.25 -17.59 13.52
CA PHE A 60 -9.86 -16.72 14.64
C PHE A 60 -9.71 -15.26 14.21
N GLY A 61 -9.18 -15.01 13.02
CA GLY A 61 -9.01 -13.67 12.43
C GLY A 61 -7.57 -13.21 12.29
N HIS A 62 -6.56 -13.90 12.83
CA HIS A 62 -5.15 -13.54 12.63
C HIS A 62 -4.68 -13.80 11.21
N GLU A 63 -5.14 -14.91 10.58
CA GLU A 63 -4.87 -15.20 9.17
C GLU A 63 -5.48 -14.14 8.24
N LEU A 64 -6.69 -13.65 8.55
CA LEU A 64 -7.27 -12.54 7.84
C LEU A 64 -6.43 -11.26 7.96
N CYS A 65 -5.87 -11.00 9.14
CA CYS A 65 -5.00 -9.84 9.34
C CYS A 65 -3.73 -9.94 8.48
N ALA A 66 -3.10 -11.12 8.43
CA ALA A 66 -1.95 -11.38 7.55
C ALA A 66 -2.31 -11.16 6.07
N ASP A 67 -3.41 -11.76 5.61
CA ASP A 67 -3.95 -11.54 4.26
C ASP A 67 -4.18 -10.05 3.96
N ALA A 68 -4.73 -9.31 4.92
CA ALA A 68 -5.04 -7.89 4.75
C ALA A 68 -3.76 -7.05 4.58
N VAL A 69 -2.72 -7.32 5.37
CA VAL A 69 -1.42 -6.62 5.24
C VAL A 69 -0.72 -6.96 3.94
N GLU A 70 -0.78 -8.22 3.49
CA GLU A 70 -0.14 -8.67 2.26
C GLU A 70 -0.83 -8.12 1.00
N LYS A 71 -2.17 -8.11 1.00
CA LYS A 71 -2.99 -7.86 -0.20
C LYS A 71 -3.55 -6.46 -0.29
N THR A 72 -3.44 -5.66 0.78
CA THR A 72 -3.99 -4.30 0.81
C THR A 72 -2.98 -3.30 1.36
N ASP A 73 -3.27 -2.04 1.15
CA ASP A 73 -2.54 -0.93 1.75
C ASP A 73 -3.25 -0.40 3.02
N ALA A 74 -4.06 -1.21 3.68
CA ALA A 74 -4.79 -0.80 4.88
C ALA A 74 -3.93 -0.90 6.16
N GLY A 75 -4.13 0.01 7.09
CA GLY A 75 -3.70 -0.21 8.47
C GLY A 75 -4.57 -1.29 9.12
N VAL A 76 -3.96 -2.31 9.76
CA VAL A 76 -4.70 -3.45 10.30
C VAL A 76 -4.61 -3.47 11.82
N VAL A 77 -5.77 -3.59 12.48
CA VAL A 77 -5.88 -3.70 13.94
C VAL A 77 -6.64 -4.97 14.29
N LEU A 78 -6.04 -5.83 15.10
CA LEU A 78 -6.65 -7.05 15.64
C LEU A 78 -7.04 -6.82 17.10
N LEU A 79 -8.32 -6.99 17.42
CA LEU A 79 -8.85 -6.95 18.78
C LEU A 79 -9.03 -8.38 19.29
N ALA A 80 -8.22 -8.84 20.23
CA ALA A 80 -8.26 -10.21 20.76
C ALA A 80 -8.36 -10.25 22.28
N LYS A 81 -8.82 -11.38 22.87
CA LYS A 81 -8.76 -11.60 24.31
C LYS A 81 -7.30 -11.72 24.77
N ALA A 82 -7.00 -11.32 26.01
CA ALA A 82 -5.63 -11.27 26.56
C ALA A 82 -4.84 -12.56 26.33
N ALA A 83 -5.42 -13.71 26.67
CA ALA A 83 -4.73 -15.00 26.53
C ALA A 83 -4.34 -15.35 25.08
N ALA A 84 -5.10 -14.91 24.10
CA ALA A 84 -4.78 -15.10 22.69
C ALA A 84 -3.82 -14.01 22.19
N ALA A 85 -3.98 -12.78 22.68
CA ALA A 85 -3.10 -11.68 22.35
C ALA A 85 -1.64 -11.95 22.72
N ASP A 86 -1.39 -12.50 23.91
CA ASP A 86 -0.05 -12.84 24.37
C ASP A 86 0.66 -13.86 23.48
N GLN A 87 -0.10 -14.79 22.90
CA GLN A 87 0.44 -15.81 21.98
C GLN A 87 0.72 -15.26 20.58
N LEU A 88 -0.06 -14.28 20.13
CA LEU A 88 0.00 -13.74 18.78
C LEU A 88 0.87 -12.49 18.68
N LEU A 89 1.29 -11.89 19.79
CA LEU A 89 1.93 -10.58 19.80
C LEU A 89 3.18 -10.53 18.91
N GLY A 90 4.03 -11.54 18.97
CA GLY A 90 5.26 -11.61 18.17
C GLY A 90 4.96 -11.66 16.67
N SER A 91 4.20 -12.67 16.25
CA SER A 91 3.89 -12.88 14.83
C SER A 91 3.11 -11.70 14.21
N MET A 92 2.10 -11.19 14.92
CA MET A 92 1.31 -10.06 14.43
C MET A 92 2.12 -8.77 14.31
N SER A 93 3.04 -8.53 15.24
CA SER A 93 3.93 -7.36 15.18
C SER A 93 4.90 -7.44 14.00
N ASP A 94 5.47 -8.61 13.73
CA ASP A 94 6.38 -8.84 12.60
C ASP A 94 5.66 -8.66 11.25
N GLU A 95 4.39 -9.00 11.19
CA GLU A 95 3.53 -8.79 10.02
C GLU A 95 3.03 -7.34 9.87
N GLY A 96 3.26 -6.48 10.87
CA GLY A 96 2.79 -5.09 10.85
C GLY A 96 1.33 -4.91 11.27
N VAL A 97 0.73 -5.91 11.92
CA VAL A 97 -0.61 -5.87 12.50
C VAL A 97 -0.56 -5.29 13.90
N LEU A 98 -1.39 -4.30 14.19
CA LEU A 98 -1.48 -3.74 15.53
C LEU A 98 -2.46 -4.56 16.36
N LEU A 99 -1.94 -5.25 17.38
CA LEU A 99 -2.72 -6.11 18.26
C LEU A 99 -3.17 -5.34 19.52
N LEU A 100 -4.46 -5.35 19.80
CA LEU A 100 -5.05 -4.75 20.99
C LEU A 100 -5.77 -5.80 21.85
N SER A 101 -5.30 -5.97 23.09
CA SER A 101 -5.85 -6.93 24.04
C SER A 101 -7.11 -6.43 24.73
N LYS A 102 -8.16 -7.24 24.79
CA LYS A 102 -9.39 -6.98 25.54
C LYS A 102 -9.24 -7.45 27.01
N PRO A 103 -9.78 -6.66 27.99
CA PRO A 103 -10.49 -5.40 27.83
C PRO A 103 -9.54 -4.21 27.61
N PHE A 104 -9.94 -3.21 26.83
CA PHE A 104 -9.18 -2.00 26.59
C PHE A 104 -9.98 -0.73 26.88
N SER A 105 -9.29 0.37 27.18
CA SER A 105 -9.90 1.67 27.33
C SER A 105 -10.19 2.33 25.98
N ASN A 106 -11.14 3.26 25.95
CA ASN A 106 -11.42 4.07 24.75
C ASN A 106 -10.16 4.80 24.25
N THR A 107 -9.37 5.36 25.16
CA THR A 107 -8.13 6.07 24.82
C THR A 107 -7.14 5.15 24.11
N LEU A 108 -6.94 3.92 24.64
CA LEU A 108 -6.03 2.96 24.04
C LEU A 108 -6.51 2.51 22.65
N PHE A 109 -7.82 2.31 22.49
CA PHE A 109 -8.40 1.99 21.17
C PHE A 109 -8.15 3.10 20.16
N LEU A 110 -8.43 4.36 20.51
CA LEU A 110 -8.21 5.50 19.62
C LEU A 110 -6.72 5.65 19.26
N GLN A 111 -5.81 5.49 20.23
CA GLN A 111 -4.37 5.52 19.98
C GLN A 111 -3.96 4.41 19.00
N ALA A 112 -4.47 3.18 19.18
CA ALA A 112 -4.18 2.07 18.29
C ALA A 112 -4.62 2.35 16.86
N ILE A 113 -5.82 2.89 16.67
CA ILE A 113 -6.31 3.27 15.33
C ILE A 113 -5.43 4.36 14.69
N HIS A 114 -5.08 5.40 15.46
CA HIS A 114 -4.18 6.45 14.95
C HIS A 114 -2.80 5.92 14.57
N MET A 115 -2.25 5.00 15.36
CA MET A 115 -0.95 4.39 15.05
C MET A 115 -1.02 3.52 13.80
N ALA A 116 -2.07 2.71 13.65
CA ALA A 116 -2.27 1.88 12.46
C ALA A 116 -2.39 2.74 11.18
N ALA A 117 -3.18 3.79 11.22
CA ALA A 117 -3.34 4.72 10.11
C ALA A 117 -2.03 5.46 9.78
N ALA A 118 -1.30 5.97 10.79
CA ALA A 118 -0.04 6.68 10.61
C ALA A 118 1.06 5.79 10.03
N SER A 119 1.19 4.54 10.52
CA SER A 119 2.12 3.55 9.97
C SER A 119 1.85 3.27 8.51
N ASN A 120 0.60 3.09 8.17
CA ASN A 120 0.18 2.84 6.79
C ASN A 120 0.53 4.00 5.86
N HIS A 121 0.21 5.24 6.22
CA HIS A 121 0.58 6.43 5.44
C HIS A 121 2.08 6.53 5.20
N ARG A 122 2.90 6.18 6.18
CA ARG A 122 4.36 6.17 6.04
C ARG A 122 4.83 5.11 5.05
N LEU A 123 4.28 3.90 5.13
CA LEU A 123 4.60 2.80 4.20
C LEU A 123 4.20 3.15 2.76
N LEU A 124 3.01 3.71 2.55
CA LEU A 124 2.56 4.16 1.24
C LEU A 124 3.50 5.22 0.64
N ARG A 125 3.92 6.20 1.43
CA ARG A 125 4.90 7.19 0.98
C ARG A 125 6.21 6.54 0.55
N LEU A 126 6.76 5.63 1.35
CA LEU A 126 8.00 4.93 1.03
C LEU A 126 7.87 4.08 -0.22
N ARG A 127 6.75 3.38 -0.40
CA ARG A 127 6.46 2.62 -1.64
C ARG A 127 6.39 3.54 -2.86
N GLN A 128 5.71 4.68 -2.76
CA GLN A 128 5.62 5.67 -3.84
C GLN A 128 6.99 6.29 -4.17
N GLU A 129 7.79 6.63 -3.16
CA GLU A 129 9.15 7.13 -3.36
C GLU A 129 10.04 6.09 -4.04
N ASN A 130 9.94 4.82 -3.60
CA ASN A 130 10.68 3.71 -4.22
C ASN A 130 10.27 3.49 -5.68
N ALA A 131 8.97 3.45 -5.97
CA ALA A 131 8.46 3.33 -7.34
C ALA A 131 8.96 4.46 -8.24
N ARG A 132 8.95 5.71 -7.76
CA ARG A 132 9.50 6.87 -8.50
C ARG A 132 11.01 6.75 -8.73
N MET A 133 11.76 6.22 -7.76
CA MET A 133 13.18 5.99 -7.93
C MET A 133 13.46 4.90 -8.97
N GLN A 134 12.71 3.81 -8.94
CA GLN A 134 12.82 2.72 -9.93
C GLN A 134 12.52 3.22 -11.35
N GLU A 135 11.48 4.04 -11.50
CA GLU A 135 11.13 4.66 -12.77
C GLU A 135 12.27 5.56 -13.29
N LYS A 136 12.85 6.41 -12.43
CA LYS A 136 14.00 7.26 -12.81
C LYS A 136 15.21 6.42 -13.23
N ILE A 137 15.50 5.31 -12.52
CA ILE A 137 16.58 4.40 -12.90
C ILE A 137 16.31 3.79 -14.27
N ALA A 138 15.09 3.34 -14.53
CA ALA A 138 14.71 2.80 -15.83
C ALA A 138 14.87 3.84 -16.95
N GLN A 139 14.45 5.08 -16.73
CA GLN A 139 14.60 6.19 -17.68
C GLN A 139 16.09 6.48 -17.97
N VAL A 140 16.94 6.55 -16.93
CA VAL A 140 18.40 6.76 -17.12
C VAL A 140 19.03 5.62 -17.91
N ARG A 141 18.67 4.38 -17.62
CA ARG A 141 19.17 3.21 -18.37
C ARG A 141 18.74 3.25 -19.85
N LEU A 142 17.50 3.64 -20.11
CA LEU A 142 16.96 3.76 -21.46
C LEU A 142 17.73 4.83 -22.27
N VAL A 143 17.92 6.02 -21.69
CA VAL A 143 18.72 7.09 -22.34
C VAL A 143 20.17 6.65 -22.55
N SER A 144 20.77 5.95 -21.60
CA SER A 144 22.13 5.43 -21.76
C SER A 144 22.24 4.41 -22.90
N ARG A 145 21.28 3.49 -23.01
CA ARG A 145 21.21 2.52 -24.12
C ARG A 145 21.09 3.24 -25.47
N ALA A 146 20.20 4.22 -25.57
CA ALA A 146 20.03 4.99 -26.81
C ALA A 146 21.31 5.75 -27.19
N LYS A 147 22.02 6.34 -26.22
CA LYS A 147 23.34 6.94 -26.48
C LYS A 147 24.34 5.92 -27.00
N CYS A 148 24.47 4.76 -26.37
CA CYS A 148 25.36 3.70 -26.85
C CYS A 148 25.02 3.30 -28.29
N CYS A 149 23.73 3.12 -28.60
CA CYS A 149 23.29 2.80 -29.94
C CYS A 149 23.70 3.88 -30.97
N LEU A 150 23.50 5.16 -30.67
CA LEU A 150 23.91 6.27 -31.53
C LEU A 150 25.43 6.32 -31.73
N ILE A 151 26.21 6.05 -30.68
CA ILE A 151 27.67 5.99 -30.75
C ILE A 151 28.10 4.83 -31.66
N GLU A 152 27.56 3.64 -31.49
CA GLU A 152 27.95 2.43 -32.22
C GLU A 152 27.48 2.43 -33.68
N ARG A 153 26.27 2.94 -33.94
CA ARG A 153 25.65 2.87 -35.28
C ARG A 153 25.91 4.11 -36.12
N GLU A 154 25.93 5.30 -35.50
CA GLU A 154 26.07 6.59 -36.17
C GLU A 154 27.50 7.20 -36.01
N GLY A 155 28.38 6.57 -35.24
CA GLY A 155 29.72 7.07 -34.99
C GLY A 155 29.75 8.41 -34.18
N MET A 156 28.70 8.72 -33.46
CA MET A 156 28.60 9.94 -32.67
C MET A 156 29.54 9.92 -31.45
N THR A 157 29.94 11.10 -30.97
CA THR A 157 30.52 11.22 -29.65
C THR A 157 29.41 11.14 -28.58
N GLU A 158 29.76 10.78 -27.33
CA GLU A 158 28.79 10.79 -26.23
C GLU A 158 28.09 12.14 -26.07
N ALA A 159 28.86 13.22 -26.20
CA ALA A 159 28.35 14.59 -26.09
C ALA A 159 27.35 14.94 -27.20
N ASP A 160 27.56 14.42 -28.41
CA ASP A 160 26.66 14.67 -29.55
C ASP A 160 25.40 13.82 -29.42
N ALA A 161 25.51 12.55 -29.03
CA ALA A 161 24.38 11.69 -28.75
C ALA A 161 23.49 12.26 -27.62
N HIS A 162 24.09 12.75 -26.57
CA HIS A 162 23.36 13.40 -25.46
C HIS A 162 22.61 14.65 -25.97
N ARG A 163 23.29 15.54 -26.69
CA ARG A 163 22.69 16.75 -27.25
C ARG A 163 21.57 16.45 -28.22
N LEU A 164 21.70 15.40 -29.02
CA LEU A 164 20.64 14.97 -29.96
C LEU A 164 19.36 14.59 -29.23
N ILE A 165 19.48 13.75 -28.19
CA ILE A 165 18.33 13.31 -27.37
C ILE A 165 17.68 14.51 -26.68
N GLU A 166 18.45 15.39 -26.05
CA GLU A 166 17.91 16.59 -25.39
C GLU A 166 17.23 17.55 -26.38
N LYS A 167 17.85 17.81 -27.52
CA LYS A 167 17.25 18.69 -28.54
C LYS A 167 15.93 18.13 -29.04
N ARG A 168 15.87 16.82 -29.39
CA ARG A 168 14.61 16.18 -29.82
C ARG A 168 13.54 16.24 -28.74
N ALA A 169 13.90 16.01 -27.48
CA ALA A 169 12.97 16.10 -26.35
C ALA A 169 12.39 17.50 -26.20
N MET A 170 13.23 18.54 -26.34
CA MET A 170 12.81 19.96 -26.28
C MET A 170 11.94 20.33 -27.48
N ASP A 171 12.33 19.97 -28.69
CA ASP A 171 11.64 20.32 -29.93
C ASP A 171 10.24 19.67 -29.99
N THR A 172 10.11 18.43 -29.47
CA THR A 172 8.84 17.68 -29.46
C THR A 172 8.05 17.84 -28.17
N ARG A 173 8.61 18.49 -27.14
CA ARG A 173 8.04 18.60 -25.78
C ARG A 173 7.70 17.24 -25.15
N ARG A 174 8.55 16.25 -25.42
CA ARG A 174 8.42 14.89 -24.90
C ARG A 174 9.55 14.60 -23.90
N ASP A 175 9.37 13.54 -23.07
CA ASP A 175 10.42 13.09 -22.14
C ASP A 175 11.61 12.49 -22.90
N ARG A 176 12.83 12.67 -22.35
CA ARG A 176 14.06 12.10 -22.92
C ARG A 176 14.00 10.57 -23.02
N ALA A 177 13.30 9.91 -22.11
CA ALA A 177 13.11 8.47 -22.16
C ALA A 177 12.24 8.02 -23.32
N GLU A 178 11.19 8.79 -23.67
CA GLU A 178 10.37 8.51 -24.85
C GLU A 178 11.17 8.68 -26.15
N ILE A 179 11.99 9.71 -26.24
CA ILE A 179 12.90 9.90 -27.40
C ILE A 179 13.93 8.79 -27.46
N ALA A 180 14.48 8.35 -26.30
CA ALA A 180 15.42 7.27 -26.23
C ALA A 180 14.80 5.94 -26.72
N GLN A 181 13.55 5.65 -26.32
CA GLN A 181 12.83 4.48 -26.80
C GLN A 181 12.61 4.52 -28.32
N GLU A 182 12.16 5.65 -28.85
CA GLU A 182 11.97 5.84 -30.28
C GLU A 182 13.27 5.61 -31.09
N ILE A 183 14.40 6.08 -30.55
CA ILE A 183 15.71 5.83 -31.15
C ILE A 183 16.03 4.34 -31.15
N LEU A 184 15.84 3.64 -30.03
CA LEU A 184 16.11 2.22 -29.94
C LEU A 184 15.23 1.41 -30.88
N ASP A 185 13.93 1.71 -30.92
CA ASP A 185 12.95 1.06 -31.79
C ASP A 185 13.33 1.21 -33.27
N SER A 186 13.93 2.35 -33.66
CA SER A 186 14.37 2.59 -35.05
C SER A 186 15.57 1.74 -35.49
N TYR A 187 16.23 1.05 -34.57
CA TYR A 187 17.36 0.15 -34.87
C TYR A 187 17.07 -1.32 -34.58
N GLU A 188 15.89 -1.66 -34.07
CA GLU A 188 15.45 -3.04 -33.88
C GLU A 188 14.78 -3.66 -35.12
N ASP A 189 14.49 -2.84 -36.16
CA ASP A 189 14.06 -3.26 -37.51
C ASP A 189 15.27 -3.45 -38.43
#